data_fc1cca0909d33688fb4858a3e360764d
#
_entry.id   fc1cca0909d33688fb4858a3e360764d
#
_cell.length_a   1.000
_cell.length_b   1.000
_cell.length_c   1.000
_cell.angle_alpha   90.00
_cell.angle_beta   90.00
_cell.angle_gamma   90.00
#
_symmetry.space_group_name_H-M   'P 1'
#
loop_
_entity.id
_entity.type
_entity.pdbx_description
1 polymer ?
#
loop_
_entity_poly.entity_id
_entity_poly.type
_entity_poly.pdbx_seq_one_letter_code
_entity_poly.pdbx_strand_id
1 'polypeptide(L)'
;MRAQINLLDEIIVDNFAGGGGASTGMELATGRPVEFAINHDPDAILMHQTNHPHTRHFCESVWDIDPAEICAGRPVGLAWFSPDCKHFSKAKGGKPVDKRIRGLAWIALRWAGTVRPRVMILENVEEFQTWGPVRRGKPVKAKAGQTFKK
;
A
#
# COMPACT_ATOMS: atom_id res chain seq x y z
N MET A 1 -14.18 20.12 21.86
CA MET A 1 -14.34 18.71 22.24
C MET A 1 -13.43 17.88 21.34
N ARG A 2 -12.40 17.21 21.87
CA ARG A 2 -11.65 16.22 21.09
C ARG A 2 -12.51 14.97 21.03
N ALA A 3 -12.92 14.57 19.82
CA ALA A 3 -13.59 13.29 19.64
C ALA A 3 -12.68 12.18 20.19
N GLN A 4 -13.19 11.38 21.10
CA GLN A 4 -12.48 10.22 21.62
C GLN A 4 -12.41 9.21 20.49
N ILE A 5 -11.24 9.05 19.90
CA ILE A 5 -11.02 8.09 18.80
C ILE A 5 -11.16 6.70 19.41
N ASN A 6 -12.23 6.00 19.06
CA ASN A 6 -12.37 4.61 19.44
C ASN A 6 -11.48 3.79 18.51
N LEU A 7 -10.31 3.38 19.00
CA LEU A 7 -9.35 2.59 18.25
C LEU A 7 -9.93 1.25 17.75
N LEU A 8 -11.02 0.79 18.32
CA LEU A 8 -11.70 -0.44 17.91
C LEU A 8 -12.49 -0.28 16.61
N ASP A 9 -12.82 0.95 16.21
CA ASP A 9 -13.58 1.24 14.99
C ASP A 9 -12.69 1.57 13.78
N GLU A 10 -11.37 1.65 13.98
CA GLU A 10 -10.43 1.94 12.89
C GLU A 10 -10.25 0.73 11.97
N ILE A 11 -10.24 0.99 10.67
CA ILE A 11 -10.02 -0.01 9.61
C ILE A 11 -8.53 -0.35 9.52
N ILE A 12 -8.21 -1.62 9.25
CA ILE A 12 -6.89 -2.10 8.83
C ILE A 12 -6.99 -2.59 7.39
N VAL A 13 -6.09 -2.10 6.52
CA VAL A 13 -6.13 -2.36 5.08
C VAL A 13 -4.79 -2.92 4.61
N ASP A 14 -4.83 -4.00 3.81
CA ASP A 14 -3.71 -4.57 3.08
C ASP A 14 -3.86 -4.26 1.58
N ASN A 15 -3.08 -3.30 1.08
CA ASN A 15 -3.04 -3.00 -0.35
C ASN A 15 -1.92 -3.79 -1.03
N PHE A 16 -2.22 -4.35 -2.19
CA PHE A 16 -1.39 -5.31 -2.92
C PHE A 16 -1.27 -6.64 -2.17
N ALA A 17 -2.33 -7.02 -1.46
CA ALA A 17 -2.38 -8.20 -0.63
C ALA A 17 -2.05 -9.47 -1.43
N GLY A 18 -0.97 -10.14 -1.05
CA GLY A 18 -0.60 -11.45 -1.61
C GLY A 18 -1.33 -12.58 -0.90
N GLY A 19 -0.61 -13.63 -0.50
CA GLY A 19 -1.21 -14.78 0.22
C GLY A 19 -1.54 -14.53 1.71
N GLY A 20 -1.39 -13.30 2.21
CA GLY A 20 -1.78 -12.91 3.58
C GLY A 20 -0.63 -12.78 4.58
N GLY A 21 0.64 -12.80 4.14
CA GLY A 21 1.78 -12.67 5.06
C GLY A 21 1.79 -11.34 5.82
N ALA A 22 1.55 -10.23 5.12
CA ALA A 22 1.45 -8.89 5.74
C ALA A 22 0.23 -8.81 6.66
N SER A 23 -0.93 -9.32 6.21
CA SER A 23 -2.16 -9.38 7.01
C SER A 23 -1.96 -10.16 8.30
N THR A 24 -1.34 -11.35 8.26
CA THR A 24 -0.99 -12.12 9.46
C THR A 24 -0.11 -11.30 10.42
N GLY A 25 0.91 -10.61 9.89
CA GLY A 25 1.79 -9.77 10.71
C GLY A 25 1.05 -8.61 11.36
N MET A 26 0.17 -7.94 10.63
CA MET A 26 -0.66 -6.84 11.14
C MET A 26 -1.64 -7.34 12.22
N GLU A 27 -2.28 -8.49 12.02
CA GLU A 27 -3.21 -9.09 12.99
C GLU A 27 -2.50 -9.49 14.27
N LEU A 28 -1.32 -10.11 14.17
CA LEU A 28 -0.50 -10.46 15.34
C LEU A 28 -0.06 -9.21 16.13
N ALA A 29 0.33 -8.15 15.42
CA ALA A 29 0.82 -6.93 16.05
C ALA A 29 -0.28 -6.09 16.71
N THR A 30 -1.48 -6.10 16.13
CA THR A 30 -2.59 -5.23 16.57
C THR A 30 -3.63 -5.94 17.42
N GLY A 31 -3.67 -7.28 17.39
CA GLY A 31 -4.74 -8.09 17.95
C GLY A 31 -6.10 -7.92 17.24
N ARG A 32 -6.10 -7.37 16.01
CA ARG A 32 -7.31 -7.02 15.25
C ARG A 32 -7.25 -7.59 13.85
N PRO A 33 -8.38 -8.01 13.28
CA PRO A 33 -8.43 -8.52 11.92
C PRO A 33 -8.12 -7.41 10.90
N VAL A 34 -7.50 -7.79 9.78
CA VAL A 34 -7.45 -6.96 8.58
C VAL A 34 -8.84 -6.97 7.95
N GLU A 35 -9.44 -5.80 7.76
CA GLU A 35 -10.80 -5.69 7.24
C GLU A 35 -10.84 -5.73 5.72
N PHE A 36 -9.87 -5.10 5.05
CA PHE A 36 -9.85 -5.02 3.58
C PHE A 36 -8.52 -5.51 3.02
N ALA A 37 -8.60 -6.39 2.03
CA ALA A 37 -7.46 -6.86 1.24
C ALA A 37 -7.73 -6.59 -0.25
N ILE A 38 -6.78 -5.97 -0.94
CA ILE A 38 -6.93 -5.50 -2.31
C ILE A 38 -5.80 -6.08 -3.17
N ASN A 39 -6.16 -6.83 -4.21
CA ASN A 39 -5.24 -7.25 -5.27
C ASN A 39 -6.02 -7.48 -6.57
N HIS A 40 -5.40 -7.24 -7.71
CA HIS A 40 -5.98 -7.51 -9.03
C HIS A 40 -5.83 -8.97 -9.46
N ASP A 41 -4.97 -9.74 -8.82
CA ASP A 41 -4.68 -11.14 -9.13
C ASP A 41 -5.67 -12.05 -8.40
N PRO A 42 -6.52 -12.82 -9.12
CA PRO A 42 -7.51 -13.70 -8.51
C PRO A 42 -6.89 -14.85 -7.72
N ASP A 43 -5.71 -15.34 -8.12
CA ASP A 43 -5.05 -16.44 -7.40
C ASP A 43 -4.50 -15.94 -6.05
N ALA A 44 -3.95 -14.72 -6.01
CA ALA A 44 -3.53 -14.08 -4.77
C ALA A 44 -4.72 -13.85 -3.83
N ILE A 45 -5.85 -13.36 -4.36
CA ILE A 45 -7.07 -13.17 -3.58
C ILE A 45 -7.64 -14.49 -3.05
N LEU A 46 -7.67 -15.56 -3.85
CA LEU A 46 -8.13 -16.87 -3.42
C LEU A 46 -7.27 -17.43 -2.26
N MET A 47 -5.94 -17.28 -2.37
CA MET A 47 -5.01 -17.67 -1.31
C MET A 47 -5.24 -16.86 -0.04
N HIS A 48 -5.42 -15.54 -0.18
CA HIS A 48 -5.68 -14.64 0.94
C HIS A 48 -7.02 -14.96 1.63
N GLN A 49 -8.07 -15.25 0.87
CA GLN A 49 -9.39 -15.68 1.40
C GLN A 49 -9.30 -16.95 2.22
N THR A 50 -8.46 -17.88 1.80
CA THR A 50 -8.24 -19.13 2.53
C THR A 50 -7.58 -18.87 3.88
N ASN A 51 -6.61 -17.96 3.93
CA ASN A 51 -5.84 -17.65 5.15
C ASN A 51 -6.55 -16.65 6.06
N HIS A 52 -7.34 -15.73 5.49
CA HIS A 52 -8.06 -14.65 6.19
C HIS A 52 -9.53 -14.60 5.77
N PRO A 53 -10.35 -15.61 6.12
CA PRO A 53 -11.75 -15.71 5.66
C PRO A 53 -12.66 -14.60 6.21
N HIS A 54 -12.25 -13.91 7.26
CA HIS A 54 -12.96 -12.79 7.87
C HIS A 54 -12.70 -11.44 7.18
N THR A 55 -11.71 -11.36 6.29
CA THR A 55 -11.35 -10.16 5.55
C THR A 55 -12.29 -9.97 4.34
N ARG A 56 -12.70 -8.75 4.07
CA ARG A 56 -13.37 -8.41 2.82
C ARG A 56 -12.33 -8.22 1.71
N HIS A 57 -12.47 -9.00 0.64
CA HIS A 57 -11.53 -9.02 -0.47
C HIS A 57 -12.06 -8.24 -1.67
N PHE A 58 -11.16 -7.47 -2.30
CA PHE A 58 -11.40 -6.78 -3.56
C PHE A 58 -10.45 -7.34 -4.62
N CYS A 59 -11.00 -8.11 -5.58
CA CYS A 59 -10.24 -8.62 -6.73
C CYS A 59 -10.23 -7.58 -7.85
N GLU A 60 -9.61 -6.44 -7.58
CA GLU A 60 -9.62 -5.27 -8.44
C GLU A 60 -8.25 -4.58 -8.44
N SER A 61 -8.00 -3.77 -9.47
CA SER A 61 -6.82 -2.92 -9.47
C SER A 61 -6.90 -1.89 -8.33
N VAL A 62 -5.80 -1.71 -7.60
CA VAL A 62 -5.71 -0.66 -6.56
C VAL A 62 -6.01 0.74 -7.08
N TRP A 63 -5.94 0.96 -8.40
CA TRP A 63 -6.31 2.22 -9.05
C TRP A 63 -7.82 2.41 -9.14
N ASP A 64 -8.57 1.33 -9.24
CA ASP A 64 -10.02 1.35 -9.43
C ASP A 64 -10.77 1.44 -8.10
N ILE A 65 -10.12 1.09 -6.99
CA ILE A 65 -10.66 1.23 -5.64
C ILE A 65 -10.66 2.71 -5.22
N ASP A 66 -11.82 3.22 -4.79
CA ASP A 66 -11.92 4.51 -4.09
C ASP A 66 -11.81 4.31 -2.57
N PRO A 67 -10.73 4.80 -1.94
CA PRO A 67 -10.55 4.67 -0.48
C PRO A 67 -11.70 5.29 0.33
N ALA A 68 -12.28 6.40 -0.14
CA ALA A 68 -13.38 7.06 0.58
C ALA A 68 -14.65 6.21 0.55
N GLU A 69 -14.94 5.58 -0.59
CA GLU A 69 -16.11 4.74 -0.77
C GLU A 69 -16.03 3.47 0.10
N ILE A 70 -14.92 2.71 0.01
CA ILE A 70 -14.81 1.46 0.76
C ILE A 70 -14.73 1.65 2.27
N CYS A 71 -14.12 2.76 2.72
CA CYS A 71 -14.04 3.08 4.15
C CYS A 71 -15.35 3.67 4.70
N ALA A 72 -16.22 4.22 3.84
CA ALA A 72 -17.54 4.75 4.22
C ALA A 72 -17.50 5.72 5.42
N GLY A 73 -16.50 6.58 5.48
CA GLY A 73 -16.30 7.56 6.55
C GLY A 73 -15.68 7.00 7.85
N ARG A 74 -15.41 5.69 7.92
CA ARG A 74 -14.69 5.10 9.06
C ARG A 74 -13.21 5.48 9.01
N PRO A 75 -12.58 5.75 10.16
CA PRO A 75 -11.15 6.07 10.22
C PRO A 75 -10.30 4.85 9.86
N VAL A 76 -9.17 5.08 9.19
CA VAL A 76 -8.18 4.03 8.88
C VAL A 76 -7.03 4.12 9.89
N GLY A 77 -6.87 3.09 10.71
CA GLY A 77 -5.81 3.00 11.71
C GLY A 77 -4.46 2.62 11.09
N LEU A 78 -4.47 1.61 10.21
CA LEU A 78 -3.27 1.09 9.57
C LEU A 78 -3.56 0.75 8.10
N ALA A 79 -2.71 1.24 7.21
CA ALA A 79 -2.72 0.88 5.81
C ALA A 79 -1.32 0.35 5.39
N TRP A 80 -1.28 -0.88 4.92
CA TRP A 80 -0.10 -1.52 4.37
C TRP A 80 -0.08 -1.40 2.84
N PHE A 81 1.11 -1.19 2.28
CA PHE A 81 1.33 -1.09 0.84
C PHE A 81 2.59 -1.86 0.46
N SER A 82 2.44 -2.89 -0.36
CA SER A 82 3.55 -3.69 -0.92
C SER A 82 3.46 -3.73 -2.45
N PRO A 83 3.65 -2.59 -3.13
CA PRO A 83 3.51 -2.51 -4.59
C PRO A 83 4.58 -3.33 -5.31
N ASP A 84 4.23 -3.89 -6.47
CA ASP A 84 5.14 -4.70 -7.29
C ASP A 84 6.46 -3.96 -7.57
N CYS A 85 7.56 -4.60 -7.18
CA CYS A 85 8.92 -4.08 -7.30
C CYS A 85 9.60 -4.41 -8.65
N LYS A 86 8.90 -5.06 -9.60
CA LYS A 86 9.48 -5.51 -10.89
C LYS A 86 10.23 -4.43 -11.66
N HIS A 87 9.91 -3.16 -11.44
CA HIS A 87 10.60 -2.04 -12.07
C HIS A 87 11.94 -1.72 -11.43
N PHE A 88 12.07 -1.93 -10.11
CA PHE A 88 13.24 -1.51 -9.33
C PHE A 88 14.23 -2.64 -9.08
N SER A 89 13.77 -3.89 -9.13
CA SER A 89 14.59 -5.06 -8.81
C SER A 89 15.70 -5.30 -9.85
N LYS A 90 16.92 -5.46 -9.36
CA LYS A 90 18.11 -5.85 -10.14
C LYS A 90 17.98 -7.21 -10.85
N ALA A 91 17.12 -8.06 -10.33
CA ALA A 91 16.88 -9.41 -10.88
C ALA A 91 16.40 -9.41 -12.35
N LYS A 92 15.94 -8.29 -12.88
CA LYS A 92 15.37 -8.15 -14.24
C LYS A 92 16.31 -7.53 -15.29
N GLY A 93 17.60 -7.38 -15.02
CA GLY A 93 18.57 -6.94 -16.02
C GLY A 93 18.40 -5.52 -16.54
N GLY A 94 17.83 -4.61 -15.77
CA GLY A 94 17.91 -3.17 -16.00
C GLY A 94 17.05 -2.58 -17.12
N LYS A 95 16.14 -3.34 -17.77
CA LYS A 95 15.22 -2.76 -18.77
C LYS A 95 14.05 -2.07 -18.07
N PRO A 96 13.69 -0.82 -18.46
CA PRO A 96 12.53 -0.12 -17.90
C PRO A 96 11.26 -0.93 -18.13
N VAL A 97 10.52 -1.22 -17.06
CA VAL A 97 9.19 -1.79 -17.12
C VAL A 97 8.16 -0.66 -17.22
N ASP A 98 6.94 -0.99 -17.60
CA ASP A 98 5.81 -0.08 -17.82
C ASP A 98 5.74 1.04 -16.77
N LYS A 99 5.48 2.27 -17.23
CA LYS A 99 5.27 3.45 -16.38
C LYS A 99 4.17 3.25 -15.34
N ARG A 100 3.18 2.40 -15.62
CA ARG A 100 2.09 2.06 -14.71
C ARG A 100 2.59 1.36 -13.46
N ILE A 101 3.55 0.44 -13.58
CA ILE A 101 4.15 -0.26 -12.43
C ILE A 101 4.95 0.71 -11.55
N ARG A 102 5.66 1.67 -12.15
CA ARG A 102 6.31 2.75 -11.39
C ARG A 102 5.32 3.61 -10.61
N GLY A 103 4.12 3.75 -11.14
CA GLY A 103 3.05 4.54 -10.53
C GLY A 103 2.45 3.92 -9.28
N LEU A 104 2.60 2.61 -9.04
CA LEU A 104 1.90 1.91 -7.95
C LEU A 104 2.19 2.47 -6.56
N ALA A 105 3.41 2.96 -6.29
CA ALA A 105 3.74 3.60 -5.02
C ALA A 105 2.94 4.89 -4.75
N TRP A 106 2.38 5.55 -5.80
CA TRP A 106 1.53 6.73 -5.64
C TRP A 106 0.18 6.41 -5.01
N ILE A 107 -0.22 5.15 -4.98
CA ILE A 107 -1.42 4.69 -4.26
C ILE A 107 -1.34 5.07 -2.79
N ALA A 108 -0.18 4.94 -2.16
CA ALA A 108 0.00 5.38 -0.77
C ALA A 108 -0.34 6.88 -0.58
N LEU A 109 0.07 7.74 -1.53
CA LEU A 109 -0.27 9.16 -1.47
C LEU A 109 -1.77 9.42 -1.72
N ARG A 110 -2.43 8.62 -2.56
CA ARG A 110 -3.88 8.70 -2.75
C ARG A 110 -4.61 8.41 -1.43
N TRP A 111 -4.24 7.33 -0.74
CA TRP A 111 -4.80 6.99 0.57
C TRP A 111 -4.53 8.09 1.61
N ALA A 112 -3.29 8.60 1.67
CA ALA A 112 -2.92 9.70 2.56
C ALA A 112 -3.76 10.96 2.32
N GLY A 113 -4.03 11.30 1.07
CA GLY A 113 -4.82 12.48 0.70
C GLY A 113 -6.32 12.32 0.91
N THR A 114 -6.84 11.08 0.80
CA THR A 114 -8.28 10.81 0.81
C THR A 114 -8.79 10.48 2.21
N VAL A 115 -8.28 9.41 2.84
CA VAL A 115 -8.79 8.88 4.11
C VAL A 115 -7.81 9.06 5.28
N ARG A 116 -6.61 9.55 5.00
CA ARG A 116 -5.60 9.92 6.02
C ARG A 116 -5.35 8.84 7.06
N PRO A 117 -4.85 7.66 6.66
CA PRO A 117 -4.54 6.61 7.62
C PRO A 117 -3.65 7.11 8.75
N ARG A 118 -3.89 6.68 9.99
CA ARG A 118 -3.09 7.08 11.15
C ARG A 118 -1.66 6.55 11.06
N VAL A 119 -1.50 5.33 10.54
CA VAL A 119 -0.21 4.69 10.25
C VAL A 119 -0.23 4.18 8.83
N MET A 120 0.82 4.43 8.09
CA MET A 120 1.05 3.92 6.75
C MET A 120 2.41 3.23 6.69
N ILE A 121 2.44 2.01 6.18
CA ILE A 121 3.67 1.25 5.98
C ILE A 121 3.79 0.92 4.50
N LEU A 122 4.90 1.33 3.90
CA LEU A 122 5.25 1.00 2.51
C LEU A 122 6.45 0.06 2.51
N GLU A 123 6.24 -1.17 2.04
CA GLU A 123 7.28 -2.14 1.80
C GLU A 123 7.72 -2.08 0.33
N ASN A 124 9.01 -2.09 0.08
CA ASN A 124 9.57 -2.14 -1.26
C ASN A 124 11.03 -2.63 -1.23
N VAL A 125 11.63 -2.86 -2.40
CA VAL A 125 13.04 -3.24 -2.53
C VAL A 125 13.97 -2.06 -2.22
N GLU A 126 15.24 -2.36 -1.87
CA GLU A 126 16.25 -1.36 -1.53
C GLU A 126 16.40 -0.28 -2.61
N GLU A 127 16.31 -0.67 -3.87
CA GLU A 127 16.43 0.23 -5.02
C GLU A 127 15.37 1.34 -5.03
N PHE A 128 14.24 1.15 -4.35
CA PHE A 128 13.21 2.16 -4.20
C PHE A 128 13.74 3.43 -3.49
N GLN A 129 14.76 3.32 -2.66
CA GLN A 129 15.41 4.47 -2.00
C GLN A 129 15.99 5.48 -3.00
N THR A 130 16.28 5.03 -4.23
CA THR A 130 16.78 5.92 -5.29
C THR A 130 15.65 6.52 -6.13
N TRP A 131 14.39 6.18 -5.83
CA TRP A 131 13.24 6.67 -6.55
C TRP A 131 12.99 8.15 -6.26
N GLY A 132 12.82 8.93 -7.29
CA GLY A 132 12.63 10.37 -7.16
C GLY A 132 12.45 11.05 -8.53
N PRO A 133 12.36 12.38 -8.56
CA PRO A 133 12.22 13.12 -9.79
C PRO A 133 13.41 12.88 -10.73
N VAL A 134 13.12 12.74 -12.02
CA VAL A 134 14.11 12.54 -13.07
C VAL A 134 14.52 13.90 -13.63
N ARG A 135 15.81 14.24 -13.52
CA ARG A 135 16.37 15.45 -14.15
C ARG A 135 17.17 15.04 -15.38
N ARG A 136 16.77 15.50 -16.58
CA ARG A 136 17.43 15.19 -17.88
C ARG A 136 17.63 13.67 -18.10
N GLY A 137 16.62 12.86 -17.81
CA GLY A 137 16.68 11.40 -18.01
C GLY A 137 17.50 10.61 -16.97
N LYS A 138 18.07 11.27 -15.95
CA LYS A 138 18.79 10.59 -14.85
C LYS A 138 18.05 10.76 -13.53
N PRO A 139 17.95 9.71 -12.68
CA PRO A 139 17.39 9.85 -11.34
C PRO A 139 18.21 10.85 -10.53
N VAL A 140 17.54 11.79 -9.85
CA VAL A 140 18.18 12.65 -8.86
C VAL A 140 18.19 11.88 -7.54
N LYS A 141 19.37 11.49 -7.06
CA LYS A 141 19.51 10.92 -5.73
C LYS A 141 19.09 11.96 -4.70
N ALA A 142 18.01 11.67 -3.97
CA ALA A 142 17.69 12.45 -2.78
C ALA A 142 18.78 12.22 -1.73
N LYS A 143 19.37 13.29 -1.21
CA LYS A 143 20.21 13.17 0.00
C LYS A 143 19.27 13.03 1.19
N ALA A 144 19.62 12.15 2.14
CA ALA A 144 18.86 11.99 3.37
C ALA A 144 18.59 13.37 4.01
N GLY A 145 17.33 13.66 4.33
CA GLY A 145 16.91 14.94 4.91
C GLY A 145 16.59 16.08 3.94
N GLN A 146 16.67 15.90 2.62
CA GLN A 146 16.23 16.92 1.66
C GLN A 146 14.73 16.78 1.37
N THR A 147 13.96 17.77 1.80
CA THR A 147 12.61 18.03 1.28
C THR A 147 12.73 18.75 -0.06
N PHE A 148 12.11 18.20 -1.11
CA PHE A 148 11.96 18.93 -2.37
C PHE A 148 10.98 20.07 -2.15
N LYS A 149 11.47 21.32 -2.19
CA LYS A 149 10.57 22.48 -2.32
C LYS A 149 9.88 22.39 -3.70
N LYS A 150 8.57 22.59 -3.70
CA LYS A 150 7.76 22.74 -4.92
C LYS A 150 8.26 23.89 -5.79
#